data_d5ea9ce12de6fba48f8e4b9e5673efe2
#
_entry.id   d5ea9ce12de6fba48f8e4b9e5673efe2
#
_cell.length_a   1.000
_cell.length_b   1.000
_cell.length_c   1.000
_cell.angle_alpha   90.00
_cell.angle_beta   90.00
_cell.angle_gamma   90.00
#
_symmetry.space_group_name_H-M   'P 1'
#
loop_
_entity.id
_entity.type
_entity.pdbx_description
1 polymer ?
#
loop_
_entity_poly.entity_id
_entity_poly.type
_entity_poly.pdbx_seq_one_letter_code
_entity_poly.pdbx_strand_id
1 'polypeptide(L)'
;MRDVDSIRVGTRGSALAKTQTEWVVAHIQQQGIAVEIIEVSTRGDLRGDIPIRQIGSDGVFVRELELALQTGRIDAAVHSLKDLPTILTEGLSLAIIPERATPYDVLVGKTARTLATLPTGSCVGTSSVRREMLLRLERPDLVVKPIRGNVDTRLKNLDAGSCDAIMLAGAGLDRLGLGGRITEILAPPRFWPAVGQGALVIQVRTDDDVTKSKLQFLNHATTHLEIMAERTCLASLAGGCLVPIGALATHAGQELTLGACILEERDGSIRKIEVTLSTSSSLVQGLSSEQKATNLGRMVAARLIEEGALEMLASMRAAEGKQALSG
;
A
#
# COMPACT_ATOMS: atom_id res chain seq x y z
N MET A 1 -12.03 -20.82 30.77
CA MET A 1 -10.70 -20.33 31.20
C MET A 1 -9.99 -19.90 29.91
N ARG A 2 -9.57 -18.66 29.78
CA ARG A 2 -8.76 -18.23 28.63
C ARG A 2 -7.40 -18.89 28.74
N ASP A 3 -6.97 -19.57 27.69
CA ASP A 3 -5.59 -20.01 27.56
C ASP A 3 -4.73 -18.74 27.43
N VAL A 4 -4.07 -18.33 28.50
CA VAL A 4 -3.34 -17.06 28.64
C VAL A 4 -2.15 -16.97 27.67
N ASP A 5 -1.85 -18.09 26.99
CA ASP A 5 -0.68 -18.20 26.11
C ASP A 5 -0.98 -18.09 24.61
N SER A 6 -2.24 -18.10 24.17
CA SER A 6 -2.58 -18.01 22.77
C SER A 6 -2.84 -16.56 22.32
N ILE A 7 -2.36 -16.20 21.09
CA ILE A 7 -2.62 -14.90 20.44
C ILE A 7 -3.76 -15.08 19.43
N ARG A 8 -4.81 -14.24 19.51
CA ARG A 8 -5.89 -14.20 18.53
C ARG A 8 -5.53 -13.23 17.43
N VAL A 9 -5.31 -13.76 16.23
CA VAL A 9 -4.92 -12.97 15.06
C VAL A 9 -6.11 -12.79 14.12
N GLY A 10 -6.52 -11.55 13.92
CA GLY A 10 -7.61 -11.17 13.01
C GLY A 10 -7.16 -11.11 11.56
N THR A 11 -8.00 -11.61 10.66
CA THR A 11 -7.82 -11.55 9.21
C THR A 11 -9.13 -11.24 8.50
N ARG A 12 -9.03 -10.71 7.27
CA ARG A 12 -10.17 -10.57 6.35
C ARG A 12 -10.43 -11.89 5.61
N GLY A 13 -11.65 -12.02 5.04
CA GLY A 13 -12.07 -13.22 4.32
C GLY A 13 -11.43 -13.43 2.93
N SER A 14 -10.73 -12.44 2.34
CA SER A 14 -10.13 -12.59 1.01
C SER A 14 -8.96 -13.58 1.00
N ALA A 15 -8.77 -14.32 -0.09
CA ALA A 15 -7.68 -15.30 -0.23
C ALA A 15 -6.30 -14.67 0.09
N LEU A 16 -6.02 -13.48 -0.44
CA LEU A 16 -4.75 -12.79 -0.17
C LEU A 16 -4.59 -12.45 1.32
N ALA A 17 -5.63 -11.95 1.99
CA ALA A 17 -5.56 -11.62 3.41
C ALA A 17 -5.32 -12.88 4.27
N LYS A 18 -5.98 -13.99 3.94
CA LYS A 18 -5.77 -15.29 4.61
C LYS A 18 -4.33 -15.75 4.43
N THR A 19 -3.81 -15.80 3.19
CA THR A 19 -2.42 -16.18 2.92
C THR A 19 -1.41 -15.30 3.65
N GLN A 20 -1.65 -13.99 3.73
CA GLN A 20 -0.81 -13.05 4.50
C GLN A 20 -0.82 -13.35 6.00
N THR A 21 -2.00 -13.63 6.55
CA THR A 21 -2.16 -13.96 7.97
C THR A 21 -1.56 -15.34 8.28
N GLU A 22 -1.78 -16.33 7.44
CA GLU A 22 -1.19 -17.67 7.58
C GLU A 22 0.33 -17.61 7.58
N TRP A 23 0.94 -16.78 6.73
CA TRP A 23 2.37 -16.55 6.73
C TRP A 23 2.86 -15.99 8.08
N VAL A 24 2.19 -14.98 8.63
CA VAL A 24 2.52 -14.40 9.95
C VAL A 24 2.35 -15.45 11.05
N VAL A 25 1.23 -16.16 11.06
CA VAL A 25 0.90 -17.18 12.06
C VAL A 25 1.92 -18.33 12.05
N ALA A 26 2.33 -18.80 10.88
CA ALA A 26 3.35 -19.83 10.76
C ALA A 26 4.66 -19.43 11.45
N HIS A 27 5.09 -18.17 11.32
CA HIS A 27 6.29 -17.68 11.99
C HIS A 27 6.10 -17.54 13.51
N ILE A 28 4.92 -17.13 13.98
CA ILE A 28 4.59 -17.08 15.41
C ILE A 28 4.62 -18.49 16.03
N GLN A 29 4.02 -19.46 15.36
CA GLN A 29 3.97 -20.84 15.81
C GLN A 29 5.37 -21.49 15.85
N GLN A 30 6.29 -21.12 14.96
CA GLN A 30 7.69 -21.56 15.01
C GLN A 30 8.41 -21.13 16.30
N GLN A 31 7.93 -20.07 16.98
CA GLN A 31 8.43 -19.65 18.30
C GLN A 31 7.72 -20.36 19.46
N GLY A 32 6.89 -21.37 19.19
CA GLY A 32 6.15 -22.10 20.22
C GLY A 32 4.94 -21.34 20.79
N ILE A 33 4.53 -20.23 20.17
CA ILE A 33 3.39 -19.44 20.61
C ILE A 33 2.12 -19.98 19.94
N ALA A 34 1.11 -20.32 20.74
CA ALA A 34 -0.18 -20.76 20.23
C ALA A 34 -0.93 -19.59 19.56
N VAL A 35 -1.59 -19.84 18.43
CA VAL A 35 -2.32 -18.82 17.68
C VAL A 35 -3.69 -19.33 17.27
N GLU A 36 -4.71 -18.48 17.46
CA GLU A 36 -6.05 -18.66 16.91
C GLU A 36 -6.29 -17.62 15.81
N ILE A 37 -6.68 -18.06 14.62
CA ILE A 37 -7.05 -17.14 13.51
C ILE A 37 -8.54 -16.84 13.60
N ILE A 38 -8.89 -15.54 13.66
CA ILE A 38 -10.28 -15.07 13.69
C ILE A 38 -10.58 -14.31 12.40
N GLU A 39 -11.48 -14.87 11.60
CA GLU A 39 -11.96 -14.18 10.40
C GLU A 39 -12.97 -13.10 10.78
N VAL A 40 -12.70 -11.88 10.30
CA VAL A 40 -13.54 -10.71 10.51
C VAL A 40 -14.07 -10.26 9.15
N SER A 41 -15.38 -10.36 8.96
CA SER A 41 -16.03 -9.88 7.73
C SER A 41 -16.03 -8.37 7.68
N THR A 42 -15.52 -7.80 6.58
CA THR A 42 -15.51 -6.35 6.37
C THR A 42 -16.56 -5.91 5.36
N ARG A 43 -17.06 -4.68 5.49
CA ARG A 43 -18.03 -4.11 4.54
C ARG A 43 -17.45 -4.04 3.12
N GLY A 44 -16.14 -3.85 2.99
CA GLY A 44 -15.44 -3.86 1.70
C GLY A 44 -15.43 -5.22 1.01
N ASP A 45 -15.41 -6.31 1.78
CA ASP A 45 -15.48 -7.67 1.24
C ASP A 45 -16.92 -8.03 0.79
N LEU A 46 -17.94 -7.44 1.43
CA LEU A 46 -19.37 -7.68 1.13
C LEU A 46 -19.92 -6.84 -0.04
N ARG A 47 -19.27 -5.73 -0.39
CA ARG A 47 -19.73 -4.76 -1.41
C ARG A 47 -18.73 -4.57 -2.53
N GLY A 48 -18.25 -5.67 -3.10
CA GLY A 48 -17.23 -5.66 -4.17
C GLY A 48 -17.62 -4.93 -5.47
N ASP A 49 -18.89 -4.56 -5.62
CA ASP A 49 -19.50 -3.91 -6.79
C ASP A 49 -19.58 -2.37 -6.70
N ILE A 50 -19.55 -1.78 -5.49
CA ILE A 50 -19.66 -0.33 -5.30
C ILE A 50 -18.29 0.35 -5.40
N PRO A 51 -18.15 1.50 -6.13
CA PRO A 51 -16.92 2.26 -6.20
C PRO A 51 -16.36 2.63 -4.81
N ILE A 52 -15.06 2.38 -4.55
CA ILE A 52 -14.41 2.76 -3.28
C ILE A 52 -14.60 4.24 -2.99
N ARG A 53 -14.61 5.11 -4.03
CA ARG A 53 -14.92 6.55 -3.90
C ARG A 53 -16.31 6.84 -3.35
N GLN A 54 -17.29 5.94 -3.54
CA GLN A 54 -18.68 6.10 -3.05
C GLN A 54 -18.90 5.51 -1.65
N ILE A 55 -18.04 4.59 -1.22
CA ILE A 55 -18.17 3.94 0.10
C ILE A 55 -17.48 4.79 1.19
N GLY A 56 -16.68 5.80 0.80
CA GLY A 56 -15.76 6.51 1.68
C GLY A 56 -14.43 5.79 1.77
N SER A 57 -13.34 6.48 1.42
CA SER A 57 -12.02 5.87 1.21
C SER A 57 -11.34 5.41 2.49
N ASP A 58 -11.72 5.93 3.65
CA ASP A 58 -10.96 5.75 4.88
C ASP A 58 -11.46 4.52 5.66
N GLY A 59 -10.68 3.45 5.61
CA GLY A 59 -10.83 2.33 6.50
C GLY A 59 -11.92 1.29 6.16
N VAL A 60 -12.49 1.28 4.95
CA VAL A 60 -13.55 0.30 4.55
C VAL A 60 -13.11 -1.16 4.73
N PHE A 61 -11.81 -1.41 4.69
CA PHE A 61 -11.22 -2.74 4.86
C PHE A 61 -10.57 -2.95 6.23
N VAL A 62 -10.55 -1.93 7.06
CA VAL A 62 -9.74 -1.89 8.30
C VAL A 62 -10.62 -1.75 9.54
N ARG A 63 -11.73 -1.01 9.42
CA ARG A 63 -12.56 -0.60 10.55
C ARG A 63 -13.09 -1.75 11.42
N GLU A 64 -13.53 -2.84 10.82
CA GLU A 64 -14.05 -3.98 11.56
C GLU A 64 -12.95 -4.73 12.31
N LEU A 65 -11.72 -4.80 11.75
CA LEU A 65 -10.55 -5.35 12.43
C LEU A 65 -10.11 -4.44 13.59
N GLU A 66 -10.10 -3.12 13.39
CA GLU A 66 -9.78 -2.15 14.43
C GLU A 66 -10.79 -2.21 15.59
N LEU A 67 -12.08 -2.30 15.30
CA LEU A 67 -13.11 -2.51 16.30
C LEU A 67 -12.92 -3.83 17.07
N ALA A 68 -12.52 -4.90 16.36
CA ALA A 68 -12.23 -6.19 17.01
C ALA A 68 -10.99 -6.11 17.92
N LEU A 69 -9.96 -5.30 17.57
CA LEU A 69 -8.83 -4.99 18.45
C LEU A 69 -9.27 -4.20 19.68
N GLN A 70 -10.00 -3.07 19.49
CA GLN A 70 -10.46 -2.20 20.57
C GLN A 70 -11.37 -2.92 21.58
N THR A 71 -12.24 -3.82 21.10
CA THR A 71 -13.13 -4.62 21.95
C THR A 71 -12.46 -5.86 22.55
N GLY A 72 -11.17 -6.09 22.27
CA GLY A 72 -10.43 -7.25 22.79
C GLY A 72 -10.93 -8.59 22.21
N ARG A 73 -11.63 -8.59 21.08
CA ARG A 73 -12.03 -9.81 20.37
C ARG A 73 -10.85 -10.49 19.70
N ILE A 74 -9.88 -9.69 19.21
CA ILE A 74 -8.57 -10.12 18.69
C ILE A 74 -7.45 -9.37 19.41
N ASP A 75 -6.25 -9.89 19.36
CA ASP A 75 -5.06 -9.31 20.01
C ASP A 75 -4.12 -8.67 18.98
N ALA A 76 -4.13 -9.16 17.76
CA ALA A 76 -3.36 -8.64 16.64
C ALA A 76 -4.20 -8.69 15.35
N ALA A 77 -3.98 -7.76 14.43
CA ALA A 77 -4.59 -7.74 13.10
C ALA A 77 -3.50 -7.62 12.03
N VAL A 78 -3.56 -8.48 10.99
CA VAL A 78 -2.61 -8.44 9.87
C VAL A 78 -3.21 -7.64 8.72
N HIS A 79 -2.44 -6.66 8.23
CA HIS A 79 -2.86 -5.80 7.12
C HIS A 79 -1.78 -5.70 6.03
N SER A 80 -2.23 -5.50 4.80
CA SER A 80 -1.37 -4.87 3.79
C SER A 80 -1.21 -3.40 4.15
N LEU A 81 0.01 -2.94 4.40
CA LEU A 81 0.25 -1.60 4.96
C LEU A 81 -0.30 -0.46 4.10
N LYS A 82 -0.26 -0.61 2.78
CA LYS A 82 -0.78 0.40 1.84
C LYS A 82 -2.28 0.68 1.95
N ASP A 83 -3.03 -0.23 2.60
CA ASP A 83 -4.48 -0.11 2.76
C ASP A 83 -4.84 0.60 4.09
N LEU A 84 -3.84 0.89 4.93
CA LEU A 84 -4.02 1.59 6.20
C LEU A 84 -3.89 3.11 6.04
N PRO A 85 -4.79 3.88 6.67
CA PRO A 85 -4.68 5.35 6.66
C PRO A 85 -3.40 5.81 7.35
N THR A 86 -2.95 7.03 7.04
CA THR A 86 -1.78 7.64 7.68
C THR A 86 -2.07 8.03 9.12
N ILE A 87 -3.30 8.48 9.41
CA ILE A 87 -3.78 8.76 10.76
C ILE A 87 -4.37 7.47 11.31
N LEU A 88 -3.80 6.98 12.40
CA LEU A 88 -4.24 5.74 13.03
C LEU A 88 -5.43 5.99 13.95
N THR A 89 -6.27 4.97 14.11
CA THR A 89 -7.33 4.96 15.11
C THR A 89 -6.72 5.03 16.53
N GLU A 90 -7.26 5.89 17.36
CA GLU A 90 -6.81 6.09 18.75
C GLU A 90 -6.85 4.76 19.52
N GLY A 91 -5.82 4.54 20.34
CA GLY A 91 -5.65 3.30 21.11
C GLY A 91 -5.06 2.13 20.32
N LEU A 92 -4.73 2.32 19.03
CA LEU A 92 -4.10 1.31 18.20
C LEU A 92 -2.71 1.76 17.71
N SER A 93 -1.83 0.81 17.46
CA SER A 93 -0.47 1.06 16.97
C SER A 93 -0.04 0.05 15.91
N LEU A 94 0.78 0.48 14.96
CA LEU A 94 1.48 -0.39 14.01
C LEU A 94 2.73 -0.92 14.71
N ALA A 95 2.59 -2.05 15.40
CA ALA A 95 3.63 -2.51 16.32
C ALA A 95 4.76 -3.24 15.60
N ILE A 96 4.44 -4.05 14.61
CA ILE A 96 5.38 -4.97 13.96
C ILE A 96 5.28 -4.82 12.45
N ILE A 97 6.41 -4.61 11.82
CA ILE A 97 6.53 -4.55 10.35
C ILE A 97 7.52 -5.65 9.92
N PRO A 98 7.04 -6.78 9.40
CA PRO A 98 7.89 -7.84 8.89
C PRO A 98 8.68 -7.40 7.64
N GLU A 99 9.62 -8.24 7.23
CA GLU A 99 10.38 -8.02 6.00
C GLU A 99 9.46 -7.78 4.80
N ARG A 100 9.76 -6.73 4.04
CA ARG A 100 8.97 -6.30 2.89
C ARG A 100 9.14 -7.26 1.72
N ALA A 101 8.03 -7.69 1.13
CA ALA A 101 8.04 -8.34 -0.18
C ALA A 101 8.25 -7.30 -1.29
N THR A 102 8.28 -7.74 -2.56
CA THR A 102 8.47 -6.83 -3.71
C THR A 102 7.54 -5.61 -3.63
N PRO A 103 8.08 -4.37 -3.67
CA PRO A 103 7.26 -3.17 -3.59
C PRO A 103 6.63 -2.78 -4.93
N TYR A 104 7.05 -3.39 -6.03
CA TYR A 104 6.75 -2.91 -7.36
C TYR A 104 5.33 -3.22 -7.83
N ASP A 105 4.81 -2.34 -8.67
CA ASP A 105 3.70 -2.66 -9.57
C ASP A 105 4.19 -3.62 -10.64
N VAL A 106 3.29 -4.42 -11.17
CA VAL A 106 3.60 -5.37 -12.24
C VAL A 106 2.53 -5.35 -13.30
N LEU A 107 2.93 -5.63 -14.53
CA LEU A 107 2.05 -5.93 -15.63
C LEU A 107 1.78 -7.44 -15.69
N VAL A 108 0.53 -7.81 -15.91
CA VAL A 108 0.11 -9.14 -16.27
C VAL A 108 -0.56 -9.03 -17.63
N GLY A 109 0.16 -9.39 -18.69
CA GLY A 109 -0.36 -9.36 -20.05
C GLY A 109 -0.97 -10.69 -20.46
N LYS A 110 -2.02 -10.66 -21.28
CA LYS A 110 -2.63 -11.86 -21.86
C LYS A 110 -1.73 -12.47 -22.94
N THR A 111 -1.27 -11.66 -23.88
CA THR A 111 -0.40 -12.05 -25.00
C THR A 111 0.88 -11.24 -25.06
N ALA A 112 0.79 -9.92 -24.86
CA ALA A 112 1.95 -9.02 -24.79
C ALA A 112 2.69 -9.20 -23.47
N ARG A 113 4.03 -9.15 -23.52
CA ARG A 113 4.86 -9.38 -22.33
C ARG A 113 5.28 -8.11 -21.63
N THR A 114 5.26 -6.97 -22.31
CA THR A 114 5.68 -5.68 -21.74
C THR A 114 4.76 -4.55 -22.19
N LEU A 115 4.78 -3.42 -21.49
CA LEU A 115 4.07 -2.22 -21.91
C LEU A 115 4.49 -1.75 -23.31
N ALA A 116 5.78 -1.90 -23.63
CA ALA A 116 6.31 -1.52 -24.93
C ALA A 116 5.77 -2.37 -26.08
N THR A 117 5.42 -3.63 -25.81
CA THR A 117 4.92 -4.57 -26.83
C THR A 117 3.39 -4.60 -26.96
N LEU A 118 2.67 -3.86 -26.10
CA LEU A 118 1.23 -3.68 -26.25
C LEU A 118 0.92 -2.85 -27.51
N PRO A 119 0.06 -3.35 -28.42
CA PRO A 119 -0.41 -2.56 -29.56
C PRO A 119 -1.09 -1.25 -29.14
N THR A 120 -1.01 -0.24 -29.97
CA THR A 120 -1.77 1.01 -29.81
C THR A 120 -3.26 0.71 -29.66
N GLY A 121 -3.91 1.39 -28.69
CA GLY A 121 -5.33 1.18 -28.37
C GLY A 121 -5.61 -0.05 -27.51
N SER A 122 -4.58 -0.84 -27.13
CA SER A 122 -4.78 -1.96 -26.20
C SER A 122 -5.35 -1.50 -24.85
N CYS A 123 -6.20 -2.35 -24.27
CA CYS A 123 -6.85 -2.10 -22.99
C CYS A 123 -6.00 -2.59 -21.82
N VAL A 124 -5.72 -1.70 -20.85
CA VAL A 124 -5.06 -2.06 -19.59
C VAL A 124 -5.99 -1.83 -18.43
N GLY A 125 -6.22 -2.88 -17.62
CA GLY A 125 -7.13 -2.85 -16.47
C GLY A 125 -6.43 -2.34 -15.21
N THR A 126 -6.93 -1.23 -14.64
CA THR A 126 -6.58 -0.76 -13.29
C THR A 126 -7.69 0.14 -12.74
N SER A 127 -7.90 0.10 -11.41
CA SER A 127 -8.77 1.07 -10.70
C SER A 127 -7.96 2.00 -9.80
N SER A 128 -6.63 1.96 -9.88
CA SER A 128 -5.74 2.86 -9.15
C SER A 128 -5.47 4.11 -9.98
N VAL A 129 -5.89 5.27 -9.48
CA VAL A 129 -5.66 6.57 -10.13
C VAL A 129 -4.16 6.79 -10.36
N ARG A 130 -3.32 6.45 -9.38
CA ARG A 130 -1.86 6.54 -9.52
C ARG A 130 -1.34 5.71 -10.70
N ARG A 131 -1.74 4.45 -10.79
CA ARG A 131 -1.31 3.55 -11.90
C ARG A 131 -1.83 4.04 -13.25
N GLU A 132 -3.08 4.49 -13.31
CA GLU A 132 -3.66 5.04 -14.51
C GLU A 132 -2.87 6.24 -15.01
N MET A 133 -2.58 7.20 -14.14
CA MET A 133 -1.81 8.40 -14.52
C MET A 133 -0.40 8.06 -14.96
N LEU A 134 0.31 7.15 -14.24
CA LEU A 134 1.63 6.71 -14.64
C LEU A 134 1.61 5.96 -15.98
N LEU A 135 0.58 5.13 -16.22
CA LEU A 135 0.41 4.45 -17.49
C LEU A 135 0.18 5.43 -18.63
N ARG A 136 -0.69 6.43 -18.44
CA ARG A 136 -0.98 7.44 -19.46
C ARG A 136 0.20 8.36 -19.76
N LEU A 137 1.08 8.60 -18.79
CA LEU A 137 2.36 9.29 -19.03
C LEU A 137 3.30 8.48 -19.92
N GLU A 138 3.38 7.17 -19.68
CA GLU A 138 4.28 6.27 -20.38
C GLU A 138 3.74 5.86 -21.76
N ARG A 139 2.43 5.60 -21.84
CA ARG A 139 1.73 5.09 -23.02
C ARG A 139 0.35 5.76 -23.16
N PRO A 140 0.32 7.02 -23.63
CA PRO A 140 -0.94 7.78 -23.81
C PRO A 140 -1.87 7.18 -24.85
N ASP A 141 -1.37 6.30 -25.68
CA ASP A 141 -2.09 5.58 -26.73
C ASP A 141 -2.88 4.37 -26.23
N LEU A 142 -2.72 3.97 -24.95
CA LEU A 142 -3.44 2.83 -24.36
C LEU A 142 -4.78 3.26 -23.74
N VAL A 143 -5.73 2.35 -23.74
CA VAL A 143 -7.05 2.55 -23.13
C VAL A 143 -7.04 1.99 -21.71
N VAL A 144 -7.35 2.82 -20.71
CA VAL A 144 -7.46 2.37 -19.32
C VAL A 144 -8.90 2.00 -19.01
N LYS A 145 -9.12 0.82 -18.43
CA LYS A 145 -10.42 0.37 -17.93
C LYS A 145 -10.36 0.08 -16.42
N PRO A 146 -11.36 0.48 -15.64
CA PRO A 146 -11.44 0.08 -14.26
C PRO A 146 -11.65 -1.43 -14.14
N ILE A 147 -10.83 -2.09 -13.31
CA ILE A 147 -10.97 -3.51 -12.99
C ILE A 147 -11.06 -3.68 -11.49
N ARG A 148 -12.03 -4.47 -11.02
CA ARG A 148 -12.35 -4.66 -9.62
C ARG A 148 -12.30 -6.11 -9.17
N GLY A 149 -12.47 -6.31 -7.88
CA GLY A 149 -12.40 -7.61 -7.23
C GLY A 149 -11.01 -7.91 -6.67
N ASN A 150 -10.89 -9.06 -6.05
CA ASN A 150 -9.63 -9.60 -5.55
C ASN A 150 -8.71 -9.99 -6.72
N VAL A 151 -7.46 -10.33 -6.42
CA VAL A 151 -6.46 -10.72 -7.43
C VAL A 151 -6.99 -11.81 -8.36
N ASP A 152 -7.59 -12.87 -7.81
CA ASP A 152 -8.14 -13.98 -8.60
C ASP A 152 -9.24 -13.53 -9.56
N THR A 153 -10.16 -12.67 -9.10
CA THR A 153 -11.23 -12.12 -9.94
C THR A 153 -10.66 -11.31 -11.10
N ARG A 154 -9.65 -10.48 -10.84
CA ARG A 154 -9.00 -9.66 -11.87
C ARG A 154 -8.26 -10.50 -12.90
N LEU A 155 -7.58 -11.57 -12.44
CA LEU A 155 -6.94 -12.52 -13.36
C LEU A 155 -7.96 -13.28 -14.21
N LYS A 156 -9.07 -13.75 -13.62
CA LYS A 156 -10.17 -14.37 -14.40
C LYS A 156 -10.74 -13.42 -15.44
N ASN A 157 -10.93 -12.13 -15.10
CA ASN A 157 -11.40 -11.13 -16.06
C ASN A 157 -10.40 -10.91 -17.21
N LEU A 158 -9.08 -10.89 -16.91
CA LEU A 158 -8.04 -10.83 -17.93
C LEU A 158 -8.10 -12.06 -18.84
N ASP A 159 -8.17 -13.26 -18.28
CA ASP A 159 -8.21 -14.51 -19.00
C ASP A 159 -9.47 -14.60 -19.90
N ALA A 160 -10.60 -14.06 -19.43
CA ALA A 160 -11.84 -13.91 -20.20
C ALA A 160 -11.76 -12.83 -21.31
N GLY A 161 -10.67 -12.06 -21.38
CA GLY A 161 -10.44 -11.07 -22.44
C GLY A 161 -11.12 -9.72 -22.21
N SER A 162 -11.43 -9.36 -20.96
CA SER A 162 -11.99 -8.03 -20.64
C SER A 162 -10.99 -6.89 -20.86
N CYS A 163 -9.69 -7.19 -20.83
CA CYS A 163 -8.55 -6.32 -21.14
C CYS A 163 -7.43 -7.15 -21.77
N ASP A 164 -6.44 -6.48 -22.39
CA ASP A 164 -5.23 -7.09 -22.94
C ASP A 164 -4.14 -7.28 -21.88
N ALA A 165 -4.15 -6.45 -20.87
CA ALA A 165 -3.28 -6.54 -19.70
C ALA A 165 -3.95 -5.94 -18.46
N ILE A 166 -3.42 -6.23 -17.26
CA ILE A 166 -3.82 -5.62 -15.99
C ILE A 166 -2.59 -5.22 -15.17
N MET A 167 -2.73 -4.19 -14.36
CA MET A 167 -1.69 -3.77 -13.41
C MET A 167 -2.05 -4.21 -11.99
N LEU A 168 -1.14 -4.95 -11.35
CA LEU A 168 -1.29 -5.45 -9.98
C LEU A 168 -0.08 -5.06 -9.12
N ALA A 169 -0.13 -5.32 -7.81
CA ALA A 169 1.03 -5.29 -6.94
C ALA A 169 1.72 -6.67 -6.99
N GLY A 170 3.01 -6.70 -7.29
CA GLY A 170 3.79 -7.94 -7.41
C GLY A 170 3.69 -8.81 -6.16
N ALA A 171 3.84 -8.21 -4.97
CA ALA A 171 3.72 -8.91 -3.69
C ALA A 171 2.41 -9.70 -3.51
N GLY A 172 1.30 -9.21 -4.11
CA GLY A 172 0.02 -9.92 -4.06
C GLY A 172 0.04 -11.21 -4.87
N LEU A 173 0.66 -11.18 -6.04
CA LEU A 173 0.83 -12.36 -6.89
C LEU A 173 1.81 -13.37 -6.29
N ASP A 174 2.95 -12.89 -5.77
CA ASP A 174 3.96 -13.76 -5.16
C ASP A 174 3.38 -14.52 -3.97
N ARG A 175 2.64 -13.83 -3.07
CA ARG A 175 2.00 -14.43 -1.90
C ARG A 175 0.95 -15.48 -2.25
N LEU A 176 0.27 -15.33 -3.37
CA LEU A 176 -0.69 -16.30 -3.88
C LEU A 176 -0.06 -17.41 -4.74
N GLY A 177 1.28 -17.46 -4.87
CA GLY A 177 1.96 -18.42 -5.73
C GLY A 177 1.75 -18.17 -7.24
N LEU A 178 1.32 -16.95 -7.60
CA LEU A 178 0.98 -16.55 -8.96
C LEU A 178 2.06 -15.68 -9.62
N GLY A 179 3.28 -15.64 -9.06
CA GLY A 179 4.41 -14.86 -9.60
C GLY A 179 4.73 -15.18 -11.07
N GLY A 180 4.49 -16.43 -11.50
CA GLY A 180 4.65 -16.83 -12.90
C GLY A 180 3.71 -16.13 -13.90
N ARG A 181 2.68 -15.41 -13.43
CA ARG A 181 1.78 -14.58 -14.25
C ARG A 181 2.36 -13.19 -14.55
N ILE A 182 3.40 -12.76 -13.84
CA ILE A 182 4.05 -11.45 -14.03
C ILE A 182 4.76 -11.45 -15.37
N THR A 183 4.44 -10.47 -16.22
CA THR A 183 5.06 -10.32 -17.54
C THR A 183 6.06 -9.17 -17.59
N GLU A 184 5.90 -8.14 -16.74
CA GLU A 184 6.85 -7.04 -16.58
C GLU A 184 6.79 -6.48 -15.16
N ILE A 185 7.96 -6.15 -14.59
CA ILE A 185 8.07 -5.39 -13.33
C ILE A 185 8.12 -3.91 -13.67
N LEU A 186 7.24 -3.14 -13.04
CA LEU A 186 7.10 -1.71 -13.25
C LEU A 186 7.73 -0.96 -12.07
N ALA A 187 8.97 -0.50 -12.25
CA ALA A 187 9.78 0.09 -11.19
C ALA A 187 10.00 1.61 -11.39
N PRO A 188 10.36 2.35 -10.32
CA PRO A 188 10.83 3.73 -10.42
C PRO A 188 12.02 3.88 -11.38
N PRO A 189 12.20 5.06 -12.01
CA PRO A 189 11.36 6.26 -11.88
C PRO A 189 10.09 6.23 -12.76
N ARG A 190 9.92 5.21 -13.61
CA ARG A 190 8.76 5.10 -14.50
C ARG A 190 7.46 4.89 -13.70
N PHE A 191 7.49 3.95 -12.75
CA PHE A 191 6.33 3.57 -11.95
C PHE A 191 6.67 3.58 -10.46
N TRP A 192 6.28 4.64 -9.77
CA TRP A 192 6.38 4.74 -8.32
C TRP A 192 5.28 3.95 -7.64
N PRO A 193 5.60 3.01 -6.73
CA PRO A 193 4.60 2.19 -6.03
C PRO A 193 3.77 3.00 -5.04
N ALA A 194 2.67 2.43 -4.57
CA ALA A 194 1.94 3.01 -3.45
C ALA A 194 2.81 2.97 -2.17
N VAL A 195 2.66 3.98 -1.30
CA VAL A 195 3.30 4.02 0.02
C VAL A 195 3.02 2.72 0.79
N GLY A 196 4.04 2.06 1.27
CA GLY A 196 3.93 0.78 1.99
C GLY A 196 3.57 -0.42 1.13
N GLN A 197 3.58 -0.33 -0.19
CA GLN A 197 3.29 -1.48 -1.05
C GLN A 197 4.32 -2.59 -0.84
N GLY A 198 3.85 -3.83 -0.73
CA GLY A 198 4.68 -5.01 -0.44
C GLY A 198 4.87 -5.28 1.05
N ALA A 199 4.75 -4.28 1.92
CA ALA A 199 4.86 -4.47 3.36
C ALA A 199 3.57 -5.00 3.98
N LEU A 200 3.72 -5.90 4.95
CA LEU A 200 2.70 -6.25 5.94
C LEU A 200 2.91 -5.41 7.19
N VAL A 201 1.86 -5.29 7.97
CA VAL A 201 1.94 -4.74 9.32
C VAL A 201 1.02 -5.50 10.26
N ILE A 202 1.46 -5.65 11.48
CA ILE A 202 0.65 -6.21 12.56
C ILE A 202 0.26 -5.04 13.47
N GLN A 203 -1.04 -4.75 13.48
CA GLN A 203 -1.66 -3.73 14.32
C GLN A 203 -2.11 -4.37 15.63
N VAL A 204 -1.84 -3.70 16.76
CA VAL A 204 -2.21 -4.13 18.10
C VAL A 204 -2.72 -2.94 18.90
N ARG A 205 -3.31 -3.17 20.07
CA ARG A 205 -3.61 -2.10 21.04
C ARG A 205 -2.34 -1.42 21.51
N THR A 206 -2.41 -0.11 21.73
CA THR A 206 -1.24 0.69 22.12
C THR A 206 -0.71 0.32 23.52
N ASP A 207 -1.57 -0.17 24.39
CA ASP A 207 -1.25 -0.59 25.76
C ASP A 207 -0.96 -2.11 25.91
N ASP A 208 -1.02 -2.88 24.83
CA ASP A 208 -0.79 -4.32 24.86
C ASP A 208 0.70 -4.66 24.65
N ASP A 209 1.51 -4.35 25.68
CA ASP A 209 2.95 -4.61 25.64
C ASP A 209 3.30 -6.11 25.65
N VAL A 210 2.40 -6.95 26.14
CA VAL A 210 2.56 -8.41 26.14
C VAL A 210 2.53 -8.94 24.70
N THR A 211 1.50 -8.59 23.95
CA THR A 211 1.38 -9.00 22.54
C THR A 211 2.52 -8.42 21.70
N LYS A 212 2.86 -7.13 21.88
CA LYS A 212 4.00 -6.51 21.19
C LYS A 212 5.30 -7.26 21.45
N SER A 213 5.61 -7.56 22.71
CA SER A 213 6.84 -8.28 23.09
C SER A 213 6.89 -9.69 22.47
N LYS A 214 5.79 -10.43 22.51
CA LYS A 214 5.68 -11.75 21.90
C LYS A 214 5.91 -11.74 20.38
N LEU A 215 5.57 -10.65 19.69
CA LEU A 215 5.66 -10.53 18.23
C LEU A 215 6.91 -9.77 17.74
N GLN A 216 7.72 -9.20 18.64
CA GLN A 216 8.86 -8.35 18.28
C GLN A 216 9.89 -9.01 17.36
N PHE A 217 10.05 -10.34 17.46
CA PHE A 217 10.96 -11.09 16.60
C PHE A 217 10.61 -11.03 15.10
N LEU A 218 9.37 -10.71 14.75
CA LEU A 218 8.91 -10.51 13.37
C LEU A 218 9.28 -9.14 12.82
N ASN A 219 9.66 -8.18 13.68
CA ASN A 219 9.91 -6.82 13.23
C ASN A 219 11.24 -6.74 12.46
N HIS A 220 11.17 -6.33 11.20
CA HIS A 220 12.36 -6.15 10.35
C HIS A 220 12.81 -4.69 10.38
N ALA A 221 13.91 -4.41 11.06
CA ALA A 221 14.39 -3.06 11.35
C ALA A 221 14.54 -2.20 10.08
N THR A 222 15.10 -2.75 9.00
CA THR A 222 15.30 -2.04 7.74
C THR A 222 13.97 -1.65 7.10
N THR A 223 13.04 -2.60 6.97
CA THR A 223 11.69 -2.32 6.44
C THR A 223 10.95 -1.30 7.31
N HIS A 224 11.10 -1.39 8.64
CA HIS A 224 10.47 -0.45 9.55
C HIS A 224 10.90 1.00 9.24
N LEU A 225 12.20 1.24 9.06
CA LEU A 225 12.75 2.56 8.73
C LEU A 225 12.30 3.04 7.34
N GLU A 226 12.28 2.15 6.34
CA GLU A 226 11.78 2.45 5.00
C GLU A 226 10.31 2.92 5.05
N ILE A 227 9.47 2.16 5.73
CA ILE A 227 8.04 2.45 5.88
C ILE A 227 7.82 3.75 6.68
N MET A 228 8.62 3.98 7.71
CA MET A 228 8.57 5.22 8.49
C MET A 228 8.84 6.44 7.61
N ALA A 229 9.85 6.40 6.74
CA ALA A 229 10.17 7.48 5.81
C ALA A 229 9.03 7.71 4.81
N GLU A 230 8.53 6.63 4.17
CA GLU A 230 7.43 6.71 3.20
C GLU A 230 6.14 7.28 3.81
N ARG A 231 5.71 6.76 4.97
CA ARG A 231 4.49 7.22 5.65
C ARG A 231 4.60 8.64 6.17
N THR A 232 5.79 9.03 6.67
CA THR A 232 6.04 10.42 7.09
C THR A 232 5.93 11.37 5.90
N CYS A 233 6.48 11.02 4.75
CA CYS A 233 6.33 11.81 3.53
C CYS A 233 4.85 11.98 3.16
N LEU A 234 4.07 10.90 3.11
CA LEU A 234 2.65 10.93 2.79
C LEU A 234 1.86 11.77 3.79
N ALA A 235 2.10 11.60 5.09
CA ALA A 235 1.44 12.37 6.15
C ALA A 235 1.75 13.87 6.06
N SER A 236 3.01 14.24 5.74
CA SER A 236 3.44 15.64 5.60
C SER A 236 2.82 16.33 4.39
N LEU A 237 2.46 15.60 3.35
CA LEU A 237 1.72 16.10 2.19
C LEU A 237 0.20 16.22 2.48
N ALA A 238 -0.26 15.86 3.68
CA ALA A 238 -1.69 15.75 4.02
C ALA A 238 -2.48 14.91 2.97
N GLY A 239 -1.81 13.94 2.36
CA GLY A 239 -2.37 13.04 1.37
C GLY A 239 -3.22 11.97 2.06
N GLY A 240 -4.52 11.93 1.75
CA GLY A 240 -5.37 10.78 2.03
C GLY A 240 -5.09 9.65 1.03
N CYS A 241 -5.70 8.47 1.24
CA CYS A 241 -5.51 7.29 0.38
C CYS A 241 -5.94 7.47 -1.09
N LEU A 242 -6.65 8.55 -1.44
CA LEU A 242 -7.13 8.82 -2.80
C LEU A 242 -6.18 9.67 -3.64
N VAL A 243 -5.18 10.30 -3.03
CA VAL A 243 -4.24 11.14 -3.76
C VAL A 243 -3.27 10.27 -4.55
N PRO A 244 -3.02 10.55 -5.84
CA PRO A 244 -2.11 9.77 -6.68
C PRO A 244 -0.65 10.06 -6.33
N ILE A 245 -0.24 9.65 -5.13
CA ILE A 245 1.12 9.71 -4.61
C ILE A 245 1.75 8.32 -4.71
N GLY A 246 2.97 8.26 -5.21
CA GLY A 246 3.83 7.09 -5.14
C GLY A 246 5.07 7.40 -4.32
N ALA A 247 5.56 6.43 -3.54
CA ALA A 247 6.84 6.57 -2.84
C ALA A 247 7.49 5.20 -2.61
N LEU A 248 8.81 5.22 -2.56
CA LEU A 248 9.61 4.05 -2.22
C LEU A 248 10.88 4.49 -1.48
N ALA A 249 11.05 3.97 -0.28
CA ALA A 249 12.31 4.05 0.45
C ALA A 249 13.08 2.75 0.27
N THR A 250 14.41 2.86 0.17
CA THR A 250 15.33 1.74 0.03
C THR A 250 16.60 1.97 0.84
N HIS A 251 17.13 0.90 1.44
CA HIS A 251 18.43 0.92 2.10
C HIS A 251 19.54 0.38 1.21
N ALA A 252 20.68 1.06 1.21
CA ALA A 252 21.93 0.59 0.65
C ALA A 252 23.03 0.76 1.71
N GLY A 253 23.37 -0.30 2.44
CA GLY A 253 24.27 -0.23 3.58
C GLY A 253 23.65 0.61 4.71
N GLN A 254 24.29 1.74 5.05
CA GLN A 254 23.80 2.68 6.08
C GLN A 254 22.98 3.85 5.51
N GLU A 255 22.87 3.93 4.20
CA GLU A 255 22.16 5.01 3.52
C GLU A 255 20.72 4.62 3.26
N LEU A 256 19.79 5.42 3.76
CA LEU A 256 18.37 5.34 3.43
C LEU A 256 18.08 6.38 2.35
N THR A 257 17.52 5.95 1.23
CA THR A 257 17.06 6.80 0.13
C THR A 257 15.55 6.74 0.07
N LEU A 258 14.89 7.88 -0.10
CA LEU A 258 13.46 7.97 -0.34
C LEU A 258 13.22 8.74 -1.64
N GLY A 259 12.54 8.09 -2.57
CA GLY A 259 11.98 8.75 -3.74
C GLY A 259 10.45 8.79 -3.63
N ALA A 260 9.86 9.88 -4.09
CA ALA A 260 8.41 10.03 -4.14
C ALA A 260 7.96 10.86 -5.33
N CYS A 261 6.75 10.61 -5.80
CA CYS A 261 6.10 11.43 -6.82
C CYS A 261 4.66 11.77 -6.45
N ILE A 262 4.19 12.89 -6.97
CA ILE A 262 2.78 13.27 -6.99
C ILE A 262 2.34 13.51 -8.43
N LEU A 263 1.11 13.13 -8.75
CA LEU A 263 0.52 13.21 -10.08
C LEU A 263 -0.77 14.00 -10.01
N GLU A 264 -1.03 14.78 -11.06
CA GLU A 264 -2.28 15.53 -11.25
C GLU A 264 -2.71 15.41 -12.70
N GLU A 265 -3.99 15.21 -12.94
CA GLU A 265 -4.58 15.41 -14.27
C GLU A 265 -5.24 16.79 -14.33
N ARG A 266 -4.79 17.61 -15.28
CA ARG A 266 -5.34 18.92 -15.53
C ARG A 266 -5.48 19.16 -17.04
N ASP A 267 -6.67 19.53 -17.48
CA ASP A 267 -6.98 19.84 -18.90
C ASP A 267 -6.54 18.71 -19.87
N GLY A 268 -6.71 17.45 -19.46
CA GLY A 268 -6.35 16.27 -20.26
C GLY A 268 -4.86 15.94 -20.26
N SER A 269 -4.02 16.75 -19.62
CA SER A 269 -2.58 16.53 -19.45
C SER A 269 -2.27 16.04 -18.05
N ILE A 270 -1.26 15.16 -17.93
CA ILE A 270 -0.81 14.67 -16.63
C ILE A 270 0.50 15.37 -16.28
N ARG A 271 0.51 16.04 -15.14
CA ARG A 271 1.68 16.62 -14.51
C ARG A 271 2.22 15.64 -13.48
N LYS A 272 3.54 15.44 -13.46
CA LYS A 272 4.26 14.67 -12.44
C LYS A 272 5.34 15.56 -11.82
N ILE A 273 5.39 15.60 -10.50
CA ILE A 273 6.54 16.10 -9.73
C ILE A 273 7.15 14.90 -9.05
N GLU A 274 8.48 14.78 -9.06
CA GLU A 274 9.19 13.71 -8.34
C GLU A 274 10.45 14.22 -7.68
N VAL A 275 10.75 13.70 -6.49
CA VAL A 275 11.91 14.06 -5.68
C VAL A 275 12.52 12.79 -5.12
N THR A 276 13.86 12.72 -5.11
CA THR A 276 14.62 11.66 -4.44
C THR A 276 15.69 12.29 -3.58
N LEU A 277 15.73 11.94 -2.30
CA LEU A 277 16.75 12.38 -1.33
C LEU A 277 17.28 11.18 -0.56
N SER A 278 18.46 11.34 0.07
CA SER A 278 19.05 10.30 0.92
C SER A 278 19.57 10.85 2.24
N THR A 279 19.82 9.95 3.20
CA THR A 279 20.35 10.28 4.54
C THR A 279 21.84 10.58 4.56
N SER A 280 22.54 10.52 3.44
CA SER A 280 23.95 10.97 3.32
C SER A 280 24.11 12.48 3.51
N SER A 281 23.00 13.24 3.49
CA SER A 281 23.02 14.68 3.69
C SER A 281 23.48 15.04 5.11
N SER A 282 24.27 16.14 5.23
CA SER A 282 24.74 16.66 6.52
C SER A 282 23.62 17.01 7.51
N LEU A 283 22.40 17.21 7.02
CA LEU A 283 21.22 17.58 7.82
C LEU A 283 20.70 16.47 8.75
N VAL A 284 21.18 15.23 8.61
CA VAL A 284 20.75 14.08 9.42
C VAL A 284 21.87 13.49 10.29
N GLN A 285 23.01 14.17 10.41
CA GLN A 285 24.12 13.75 11.28
C GLN A 285 23.73 13.84 12.77
N GLY A 286 24.18 12.87 13.56
CA GLY A 286 23.92 12.84 15.01
C GLY A 286 22.51 12.36 15.42
N LEU A 287 21.62 12.02 14.48
CA LEU A 287 20.28 11.53 14.75
C LEU A 287 20.24 9.99 14.84
N SER A 288 19.28 9.46 15.60
CA SER A 288 18.95 8.03 15.58
C SER A 288 18.44 7.60 14.20
N SER A 289 18.45 6.29 13.90
CA SER A 289 17.95 5.76 12.62
C SER A 289 16.49 6.14 12.35
N GLU A 290 15.64 6.08 13.36
CA GLU A 290 14.24 6.48 13.26
C GLU A 290 14.07 7.98 13.03
N GLN A 291 14.84 8.81 13.71
CA GLN A 291 14.86 10.25 13.48
C GLN A 291 15.33 10.59 12.07
N LYS A 292 16.33 9.87 11.55
CA LYS A 292 16.80 10.02 10.15
C LYS A 292 15.71 9.66 9.16
N ALA A 293 15.02 8.53 9.35
CA ALA A 293 13.91 8.09 8.49
C ALA A 293 12.75 9.11 8.49
N THR A 294 12.34 9.56 9.68
CA THR A 294 11.29 10.58 9.83
C THR A 294 11.68 11.90 9.16
N ASN A 295 12.90 12.38 9.40
CA ASN A 295 13.38 13.63 8.79
C ASN A 295 13.49 13.51 7.28
N LEU A 296 13.98 12.40 6.75
CA LEU A 296 14.03 12.16 5.31
C LEU A 296 12.63 12.26 4.69
N GLY A 297 11.62 11.63 5.30
CA GLY A 297 10.22 11.74 4.86
C GLY A 297 9.72 13.18 4.81
N ARG A 298 9.99 13.97 5.86
CA ARG A 298 9.64 15.40 5.91
C ARG A 298 10.38 16.22 4.84
N MET A 299 11.67 15.96 4.63
CA MET A 299 12.50 16.68 3.64
C MET A 299 11.99 16.43 2.21
N VAL A 300 11.68 15.17 1.87
CA VAL A 300 11.12 14.85 0.54
C VAL A 300 9.77 15.53 0.36
N ALA A 301 8.88 15.50 1.36
CA ALA A 301 7.60 16.20 1.30
C ALA A 301 7.77 17.71 1.13
N ALA A 302 8.68 18.34 1.91
CA ALA A 302 8.97 19.77 1.80
C ALA A 302 9.44 20.13 0.38
N ARG A 303 10.33 19.31 -0.18
CA ARG A 303 10.83 19.54 -1.54
C ARG A 303 9.73 19.39 -2.60
N LEU A 304 8.84 18.39 -2.47
CA LEU A 304 7.67 18.25 -3.34
C LEU A 304 6.74 19.48 -3.24
N ILE A 305 6.57 20.03 -2.02
CA ILE A 305 5.76 21.24 -1.78
C ILE A 305 6.39 22.45 -2.47
N GLU A 306 7.70 22.63 -2.36
CA GLU A 306 8.43 23.71 -3.06
C GLU A 306 8.26 23.63 -4.58
N GLU A 307 8.13 22.41 -5.13
CA GLU A 307 7.91 22.18 -6.56
C GLU A 307 6.43 22.29 -6.99
N GLY A 308 5.51 22.60 -6.05
CA GLY A 308 4.10 22.89 -6.34
C GLY A 308 3.13 21.77 -5.98
N ALA A 309 3.52 20.80 -5.15
CA ALA A 309 2.63 19.68 -4.75
C ALA A 309 1.36 20.15 -4.04
N LEU A 310 1.40 21.24 -3.25
CA LEU A 310 0.19 21.76 -2.57
C LEU A 310 -0.85 22.31 -3.55
N GLU A 311 -0.43 22.93 -4.63
CA GLU A 311 -1.34 23.41 -5.69
C GLU A 311 -2.04 22.23 -6.37
N MET A 312 -1.29 21.16 -6.68
CA MET A 312 -1.83 19.94 -7.26
C MET A 312 -2.86 19.28 -6.32
N LEU A 313 -2.54 19.19 -5.03
CA LEU A 313 -3.44 18.65 -4.01
C LEU A 313 -4.72 19.48 -3.85
N ALA A 314 -4.62 20.80 -3.87
CA ALA A 314 -5.76 21.70 -3.77
C ALA A 314 -6.68 21.58 -4.99
N SER A 315 -6.11 21.52 -6.19
CA SER A 315 -6.85 21.31 -7.45
C SER A 315 -7.63 20.00 -7.45
N MET A 316 -7.01 18.91 -7.03
CA MET A 316 -7.66 17.59 -6.95
C MET A 316 -8.84 17.57 -5.97
N ARG A 317 -8.68 18.16 -4.78
CA ARG A 317 -9.77 18.28 -3.79
C ARG A 317 -10.94 19.12 -4.31
N ALA A 318 -10.64 20.20 -5.02
CA ALA A 318 -11.68 21.05 -5.62
C ALA A 318 -12.46 20.30 -6.72
N ALA A 319 -11.79 19.43 -7.49
CA ALA A 319 -12.43 18.61 -8.52
C ALA A 319 -13.35 17.53 -7.90
N GLU A 320 -12.91 16.87 -6.82
CA GLU A 320 -13.71 15.89 -6.09
C GLU A 320 -14.97 16.52 -5.46
N GLY A 321 -14.84 17.70 -4.86
CA GLY A 321 -15.97 18.43 -4.29
C GLY A 321 -17.04 18.81 -5.33
N LYS A 322 -16.64 19.15 -6.55
CA LYS A 322 -17.57 19.43 -7.65
C LYS A 322 -18.31 18.19 -8.14
N GLN A 323 -17.63 17.03 -8.21
CA GLN A 323 -18.27 15.77 -8.61
C GLN A 323 -19.28 15.25 -7.56
N ALA A 324 -19.02 15.49 -6.27
CA ALA A 324 -19.94 15.12 -5.18
C ALA A 324 -21.22 15.97 -5.14
N LEU A 325 -21.22 17.18 -5.72
CA LEU A 325 -22.38 18.09 -5.79
C LEU A 325 -23.21 17.91 -7.07
N SER A 326 -22.70 17.17 -8.06
CA SER A 326 -23.35 16.95 -9.37
C SER A 326 -23.94 15.55 -9.58
N GLY A 327 -23.83 14.66 -8.60
CA GLY A 327 -24.40 13.29 -8.57
C GLY A 327 -25.36 13.11 -7.42
#